data_0d392683f6fd41018d202c915e6dfa21
#
_entry.id   0d392683f6fd41018d202c915e6dfa21
#
_cell.length_a   1.000
_cell.length_b   1.000
_cell.length_c   1.000
_cell.angle_alpha   90.00
_cell.angle_beta   90.00
_cell.angle_gamma   90.00
#
_symmetry.space_group_name_H-M   'P 1'
#
loop_
_entity.id
_entity.type
_entity.pdbx_description
1 polymer ?
#
loop_
_entity_poly.entity_id
_entity_poly.type
_entity_poly.pdbx_seq_one_letter_code
_entity_poly.pdbx_strand_id
1 'polypeptide(L)'
;MDYLTAKETALKWNISSRMVAYYCKAGKVAGATKKGKTWLIPIHAEKPRDNRMCGNKVVIGDNPELQGGLRKINSMDSDNVSIYCTSDVYKNLGLTRETLRYYEDIGLITPERNKNSQYREFTFHDVSRLMTIDFYKKRGFAPLEIKELMKSGSHGGYNQISKKISEIENNIRAQQRIVKRLSETKAFCEYAALSANIFSVKELPLYSVFKIFDAVSALNDYKDSVLTFMDLQEDDILSNLVRAVTFDRSGYKGSKMCIVKQTSQKKQAEGKYYLEHGKCLHTVLEAVSHDDSLMEKMFFAAYQWAEKNNAAFKGVVYIFIRFVELSGQTERNFYEIFIPLK
;
A
#
# COMPACT_ATOMS: atom_id res chain seq x y z
N MET A 1 51.67 15.61 36.89
CA MET A 1 50.27 15.80 36.45
C MET A 1 49.99 14.74 35.42
N ASP A 2 48.98 13.93 35.67
CA ASP A 2 48.66 12.85 34.76
C ASP A 2 47.69 13.38 33.69
N TYR A 3 47.98 13.06 32.44
CA TYR A 3 47.19 13.51 31.28
C TYR A 3 46.57 12.30 30.54
N LEU A 4 45.36 12.46 30.04
CA LEU A 4 44.68 11.54 29.17
C LEU A 4 44.75 12.02 27.73
N THR A 5 44.76 11.11 26.79
CA THR A 5 44.57 11.41 25.36
C THR A 5 43.13 11.71 25.06
N ALA A 6 42.85 12.30 23.89
CA ALA A 6 41.49 12.55 23.46
C ALA A 6 40.65 11.27 23.31
N LYS A 7 41.27 10.10 23.04
CA LYS A 7 40.58 8.81 22.99
C LYS A 7 40.17 8.31 24.38
N GLU A 8 41.10 8.39 25.36
CA GLU A 8 40.81 7.99 26.74
C GLU A 8 39.80 8.91 27.41
N THR A 9 39.92 10.22 27.18
CA THR A 9 38.94 11.20 27.68
C THR A 9 37.57 10.99 27.06
N ALA A 10 37.48 10.57 25.78
CA ALA A 10 36.24 10.24 25.11
C ALA A 10 35.49 9.08 25.80
N LEU A 11 36.23 8.05 26.22
CA LEU A 11 35.65 6.94 27.01
C LEU A 11 35.18 7.43 28.38
N LYS A 12 35.98 8.22 29.08
CA LYS A 12 35.63 8.77 30.40
C LYS A 12 34.38 9.67 30.36
N TRP A 13 34.23 10.47 29.31
CA TRP A 13 33.13 11.43 29.19
C TRP A 13 31.91 10.88 28.40
N ASN A 14 32.02 9.65 27.90
CA ASN A 14 31.01 9.00 27.03
C ASN A 14 30.60 9.89 25.85
N ILE A 15 31.59 10.33 25.07
CA ILE A 15 31.45 11.12 23.84
C ILE A 15 32.46 10.68 22.79
N SER A 16 32.35 11.13 21.55
CA SER A 16 33.33 10.83 20.52
C SER A 16 34.65 11.57 20.74
N SER A 17 35.79 10.97 20.37
CA SER A 17 37.11 11.61 20.42
C SER A 17 37.16 12.90 19.58
N ARG A 18 36.35 12.99 18.52
CA ARG A 18 36.22 14.21 17.72
C ARG A 18 35.57 15.35 18.53
N MET A 19 34.62 15.04 19.41
CA MET A 19 34.00 16.02 20.28
C MET A 19 34.92 16.51 21.36
N VAL A 20 35.74 15.61 21.95
CA VAL A 20 36.81 15.99 22.92
C VAL A 20 37.80 16.96 22.25
N ALA A 21 38.28 16.63 21.04
CA ALA A 21 39.17 17.50 20.27
C ALA A 21 38.54 18.86 19.96
N TYR A 22 37.25 18.90 19.67
CA TYR A 22 36.50 20.15 19.47
C TYR A 22 36.48 20.99 20.74
N TYR A 23 36.17 20.40 21.90
CA TYR A 23 36.20 21.14 23.19
C TYR A 23 37.56 21.68 23.55
N CYS A 24 38.62 20.91 23.28
CA CYS A 24 40.00 21.38 23.49
C CYS A 24 40.35 22.52 22.54
N LYS A 25 40.02 22.42 21.26
CA LYS A 25 40.25 23.47 20.26
C LYS A 25 39.44 24.75 20.57
N ALA A 26 38.26 24.62 21.14
CA ALA A 26 37.41 25.73 21.54
C ALA A 26 37.78 26.32 22.91
N GLY A 27 38.89 25.91 23.54
CA GLY A 27 39.34 26.42 24.85
C GLY A 27 38.41 26.09 26.02
N LYS A 28 37.49 25.11 25.85
CA LYS A 28 36.49 24.75 26.88
C LYS A 28 36.98 23.75 27.91
N VAL A 29 38.19 23.26 27.77
CA VAL A 29 38.83 22.31 28.70
C VAL A 29 40.06 22.96 29.33
N ALA A 30 39.93 23.35 30.58
CA ALA A 30 41.04 24.00 31.31
C ALA A 30 42.26 23.07 31.39
N GLY A 31 43.43 23.59 31.09
CA GLY A 31 44.70 22.84 31.17
C GLY A 31 44.93 21.84 30.02
N ALA A 32 44.06 21.77 29.02
CA ALA A 32 44.30 20.95 27.83
C ALA A 32 45.42 21.55 26.98
N THR A 33 46.43 20.76 26.61
CA THR A 33 47.55 21.16 25.78
C THR A 33 47.68 20.26 24.57
N LYS A 34 48.18 20.82 23.45
CA LYS A 34 48.40 20.05 22.23
C LYS A 34 49.88 19.70 22.07
N LYS A 35 50.19 18.42 22.02
CA LYS A 35 51.57 17.95 21.76
C LYS A 35 51.58 17.18 20.41
N GLY A 36 52.10 17.82 19.37
CA GLY A 36 52.06 17.30 18.02
C GLY A 36 50.63 17.18 17.47
N LYS A 37 50.19 15.98 17.08
CA LYS A 37 48.83 15.70 16.60
C LYS A 37 47.85 15.31 17.71
N THR A 38 48.32 15.14 18.98
CA THR A 38 47.52 14.60 20.09
C THR A 38 47.19 15.70 21.11
N TRP A 39 45.94 15.73 21.58
CA TRP A 39 45.53 16.52 22.73
C TRP A 39 45.82 15.76 24.02
N LEU A 40 46.42 16.44 24.97
CA LEU A 40 46.67 16.01 26.35
C LEU A 40 45.73 16.77 27.28
N ILE A 41 44.87 16.04 27.97
CA ILE A 41 43.80 16.56 28.82
C ILE A 41 44.13 16.16 30.27
N PRO A 42 44.14 17.08 31.23
CA PRO A 42 44.35 16.72 32.61
C PRO A 42 43.35 15.69 33.10
N ILE A 43 43.82 14.70 33.89
CA ILE A 43 42.96 13.59 34.36
C ILE A 43 41.74 14.08 35.16
N HIS A 44 41.88 15.23 35.82
CA HIS A 44 40.81 15.85 36.62
C HIS A 44 39.93 16.82 35.82
N ALA A 45 40.17 16.98 34.53
CA ALA A 45 39.32 17.84 33.71
C ALA A 45 37.88 17.31 33.66
N GLU A 46 36.96 18.21 33.88
CA GLU A 46 35.54 17.91 33.79
C GLU A 46 35.04 18.07 32.35
N LYS A 47 34.03 17.28 32.00
CA LYS A 47 33.34 17.40 30.70
C LYS A 47 32.71 18.77 30.63
N PRO A 48 33.03 19.60 29.62
CA PRO A 48 32.36 20.88 29.42
C PRO A 48 30.83 20.68 29.27
N ARG A 49 30.09 21.55 29.94
CA ARG A 49 28.62 21.52 29.79
C ARG A 49 28.25 21.70 28.32
N ASP A 50 27.47 20.78 27.80
CA ASP A 50 26.93 20.89 26.46
C ASP A 50 25.76 21.89 26.50
N ASN A 51 26.00 23.13 26.07
CA ASN A 51 24.97 24.15 25.97
C ASN A 51 23.90 23.82 24.91
N ARG A 52 23.97 22.63 24.29
CA ARG A 52 22.92 22.07 23.46
C ARG A 52 21.82 21.40 24.28
N MET A 53 22.03 21.19 25.57
CA MET A 53 20.95 20.80 26.49
C MET A 53 20.27 22.07 26.97
N CYS A 54 19.32 22.59 26.20
CA CYS A 54 18.25 23.41 26.71
C CYS A 54 17.42 22.53 27.65
N GLY A 55 17.47 22.78 28.93
CA GLY A 55 16.60 22.05 29.83
C GLY A 55 16.93 22.38 31.27
N ASN A 56 16.19 23.29 31.87
CA ASN A 56 15.96 23.24 33.29
C ASN A 56 15.42 21.86 33.59
N LYS A 57 16.20 21.05 34.32
CA LYS A 57 15.63 19.90 35.03
C LYS A 57 14.63 20.46 36.02
N VAL A 58 13.36 20.36 35.68
CA VAL A 58 12.32 20.32 36.71
C VAL A 58 12.54 18.98 37.39
N VAL A 59 13.22 18.98 38.53
CA VAL A 59 13.18 17.89 39.48
C VAL A 59 11.74 17.93 40.01
N ILE A 60 10.93 16.98 39.55
CA ILE A 60 9.67 16.69 40.23
C ILE A 60 10.09 16.07 41.55
N GLY A 61 10.16 16.89 42.60
CA GLY A 61 10.35 16.44 43.95
C GLY A 61 9.17 15.57 44.32
N ASP A 62 9.45 14.45 44.92
CA ASP A 62 8.47 13.59 45.60
C ASP A 62 7.61 14.44 46.52
N ASN A 63 6.40 14.71 46.13
CA ASN A 63 5.39 15.35 46.97
C ASN A 63 4.26 14.36 47.18
N PRO A 64 4.10 13.82 48.42
CA PRO A 64 3.10 12.77 48.73
C PRO A 64 1.67 13.23 48.87
N GLU A 65 1.31 14.45 48.51
CA GLU A 65 -0.04 15.01 48.68
C GLU A 65 -0.75 15.26 47.33
N LEU A 66 -1.04 14.22 46.59
CA LEU A 66 -2.06 14.25 45.54
C LEU A 66 -3.24 13.34 45.89
N GLN A 67 -3.82 13.56 47.06
CA GLN A 67 -5.20 13.17 47.37
C GLN A 67 -6.02 14.45 47.52
N GLY A 68 -6.95 14.63 46.60
CA GLY A 68 -8.07 15.55 46.79
C GLY A 68 -8.10 16.78 45.90
N GLY A 69 -9.03 16.78 44.95
CA GLY A 69 -9.70 17.96 44.45
C GLY A 69 -9.10 18.63 43.22
N LEU A 70 -9.88 18.64 42.18
CA LEU A 70 -9.77 19.56 41.05
C LEU A 70 -9.59 21.00 41.57
N ARG A 71 -8.36 21.45 41.75
CA ARG A 71 -8.08 22.88 41.93
C ARG A 71 -8.10 23.53 40.55
N LYS A 72 -8.95 24.57 40.43
CA LYS A 72 -8.96 25.51 39.31
C LYS A 72 -7.54 25.85 38.93
N ILE A 73 -7.19 25.62 37.68
CA ILE A 73 -5.99 26.15 37.05
C ILE A 73 -6.24 27.65 36.91
N ASN A 74 -5.85 28.40 37.92
CA ASN A 74 -5.83 29.85 37.86
C ASN A 74 -4.49 30.25 37.22
N SER A 75 -4.57 31.05 36.17
CA SER A 75 -3.53 31.86 35.55
C SER A 75 -2.22 31.15 35.29
N MET A 76 -2.01 30.83 34.04
CA MET A 76 -0.66 30.61 33.51
C MET A 76 0.16 31.86 33.80
N ASP A 77 1.12 31.75 34.71
CA ASP A 77 2.17 32.73 34.84
C ASP A 77 2.92 32.83 33.50
N SER A 78 2.85 33.99 32.89
CA SER A 78 3.39 34.31 31.58
C SER A 78 4.91 34.30 31.49
N ASP A 79 5.63 33.99 32.57
CA ASP A 79 7.08 34.17 32.66
C ASP A 79 7.91 32.86 32.65
N ASN A 80 7.30 31.70 32.51
CA ASN A 80 8.05 30.44 32.44
C ASN A 80 7.73 29.66 31.14
N VAL A 81 8.10 30.24 30.01
CA VAL A 81 7.98 29.56 28.70
C VAL A 81 9.02 28.46 28.65
N SER A 82 8.61 27.20 28.84
CA SER A 82 9.51 26.06 28.65
C SER A 82 9.94 25.97 27.21
N ILE A 83 11.25 26.14 26.98
CA ILE A 83 11.87 26.03 25.65
C ILE A 83 12.49 24.65 25.50
N TYR A 84 12.14 23.95 24.42
CA TYR A 84 12.67 22.64 24.06
C TYR A 84 13.61 22.73 22.88
N CYS A 85 14.67 21.97 22.88
CA CYS A 85 15.56 21.87 21.72
C CYS A 85 15.19 20.71 20.80
N THR A 86 15.74 20.65 19.60
CA THR A 86 15.48 19.57 18.63
C THR A 86 15.75 18.18 19.20
N SER A 87 16.73 18.03 20.11
CA SER A 87 17.01 16.72 20.73
C SER A 87 15.92 16.29 21.71
N ASP A 88 15.26 17.22 22.37
CA ASP A 88 14.16 16.94 23.29
C ASP A 88 12.93 16.49 22.48
N VAL A 89 12.61 17.18 21.38
CA VAL A 89 11.55 16.79 20.46
C VAL A 89 11.81 15.41 19.85
N TYR A 90 13.04 15.13 19.44
CA TYR A 90 13.43 13.80 18.93
C TYR A 90 13.21 12.70 19.96
N LYS A 91 13.72 12.91 21.19
CA LYS A 91 13.65 11.90 22.25
C LYS A 91 12.22 11.60 22.72
N ASN A 92 11.38 12.64 22.82
CA ASN A 92 10.06 12.51 23.40
C ASN A 92 8.97 12.23 22.36
N LEU A 93 9.11 12.73 21.11
CA LEU A 93 8.11 12.55 20.06
C LEU A 93 8.58 11.63 18.92
N GLY A 94 9.83 11.16 18.94
CA GLY A 94 10.38 10.28 17.90
C GLY A 94 10.55 10.94 16.53
N LEU A 95 10.47 12.27 16.44
CA LEU A 95 10.55 13.00 15.18
C LEU A 95 12.00 13.27 14.77
N THR A 96 12.40 12.81 13.58
CA THR A 96 13.75 13.02 13.06
C THR A 96 14.00 14.48 12.69
N ARG A 97 15.29 14.86 12.56
CA ARG A 97 15.68 16.23 12.13
C ARG A 97 15.16 16.53 10.72
N GLU A 98 15.19 15.53 9.84
CA GLU A 98 14.70 15.62 8.47
C GLU A 98 13.19 15.87 8.46
N THR A 99 12.43 15.14 9.31
CA THR A 99 10.98 15.34 9.45
C THR A 99 10.65 16.76 9.93
N LEU A 100 11.37 17.25 10.95
CA LEU A 100 11.17 18.60 11.47
C LEU A 100 11.54 19.67 10.45
N ARG A 101 12.63 19.47 9.69
CA ARG A 101 13.00 20.36 8.59
C ARG A 101 11.92 20.38 7.51
N TYR A 102 11.42 19.22 7.09
CA TYR A 102 10.34 19.13 6.11
C TYR A 102 9.08 19.85 6.58
N TYR A 103 8.69 19.70 7.85
CA TYR A 103 7.52 20.40 8.39
C TYR A 103 7.71 21.92 8.44
N GLU A 104 8.93 22.40 8.71
CA GLU A 104 9.30 23.81 8.64
C GLU A 104 9.24 24.31 7.19
N ASP A 105 9.87 23.57 6.24
CA ASP A 105 9.94 23.93 4.82
C ASP A 105 8.53 24.07 4.19
N ILE A 106 7.59 23.18 4.55
CA ILE A 106 6.20 23.28 4.10
C ILE A 106 5.36 24.28 4.93
N GLY A 107 5.93 24.89 5.95
CA GLY A 107 5.23 25.85 6.84
C GLY A 107 4.15 25.21 7.71
N LEU A 108 4.32 23.94 8.07
CA LEU A 108 3.45 23.23 9.01
C LEU A 108 3.81 23.57 10.46
N ILE A 109 5.09 23.86 10.75
CA ILE A 109 5.61 24.43 11.98
C ILE A 109 6.51 25.62 11.67
N THR A 110 6.66 26.52 12.62
CA THR A 110 7.50 27.74 12.49
C THR A 110 8.25 27.98 13.80
N PRO A 111 9.18 27.07 14.20
CA PRO A 111 9.91 27.24 15.46
C PRO A 111 10.81 28.48 15.39
N GLU A 112 10.95 29.17 16.50
CA GLU A 112 11.90 30.26 16.64
C GLU A 112 13.35 29.75 16.60
N ARG A 113 14.29 30.64 16.36
CA ARG A 113 15.70 30.35 16.39
C ARG A 113 16.39 31.12 17.49
N ASN A 114 17.18 30.43 18.26
CA ASN A 114 18.02 31.09 19.26
C ASN A 114 18.92 32.16 18.63
N LYS A 115 18.87 33.35 19.14
CA LYS A 115 19.60 34.53 18.57
C LYS A 115 21.11 34.31 18.50
N ASN A 116 21.68 33.54 19.46
CA ASN A 116 23.15 33.35 19.56
C ASN A 116 23.63 32.11 18.82
N SER A 117 22.87 31.00 18.90
CA SER A 117 23.28 29.69 18.38
C SER A 117 22.65 29.31 17.04
N GLN A 118 21.60 30.02 16.64
CA GLN A 118 20.80 29.77 15.43
C GLN A 118 20.13 28.38 15.42
N TYR A 119 20.11 27.68 16.58
CA TYR A 119 19.39 26.43 16.71
C TYR A 119 17.88 26.68 16.91
N ARG A 120 17.05 25.71 16.48
CA ARG A 120 15.60 25.74 16.67
C ARG A 120 15.27 25.67 18.15
N GLU A 121 14.37 26.51 18.57
CA GLU A 121 13.76 26.53 19.89
C GLU A 121 12.25 26.28 19.72
N PHE A 122 11.74 25.28 20.44
CA PHE A 122 10.34 24.88 20.38
C PHE A 122 9.67 25.30 21.67
N THR A 123 8.59 26.04 21.58
CA THR A 123 7.71 26.36 22.70
C THR A 123 6.77 25.18 23.03
N PHE A 124 6.07 25.25 24.14
CA PHE A 124 5.00 24.28 24.45
C PHE A 124 3.93 24.25 23.34
N HIS A 125 3.64 25.41 22.74
CA HIS A 125 2.71 25.51 21.62
C HIS A 125 3.20 24.74 20.40
N ASP A 126 4.49 24.83 20.06
CA ASP A 126 5.08 24.08 18.96
C ASP A 126 5.04 22.57 19.21
N VAL A 127 5.32 22.15 20.45
CA VAL A 127 5.22 20.74 20.86
C VAL A 127 3.79 20.24 20.73
N SER A 128 2.81 21.00 21.22
CA SER A 128 1.38 20.69 21.08
C SER A 128 0.98 20.58 19.60
N ARG A 129 1.48 21.47 18.77
CA ARG A 129 1.27 21.45 17.30
C ARG A 129 1.88 20.20 16.66
N LEU A 130 3.09 19.79 17.07
CA LEU A 130 3.72 18.56 16.60
C LEU A 130 2.92 17.31 17.02
N MET A 131 2.39 17.29 18.25
CA MET A 131 1.51 16.20 18.69
C MET A 131 0.20 16.17 17.89
N THR A 132 -0.37 17.31 17.54
CA THR A 132 -1.55 17.40 16.67
C THR A 132 -1.26 16.88 15.27
N ILE A 133 -0.08 17.18 14.72
CA ILE A 133 0.37 16.65 13.43
C ILE A 133 0.46 15.12 13.49
N ASP A 134 1.08 14.55 14.53
CA ASP A 134 1.18 13.10 14.73
C ASP A 134 -0.21 12.45 14.84
N PHE A 135 -1.12 13.09 15.57
CA PHE A 135 -2.52 12.63 15.69
C PHE A 135 -3.21 12.46 14.33
N TYR A 136 -3.09 13.45 13.43
CA TYR A 136 -3.70 13.35 12.10
C TYR A 136 -2.95 12.43 11.16
N LYS A 137 -1.60 12.37 11.24
CA LYS A 137 -0.81 11.40 10.47
C LYS A 137 -1.22 9.96 10.75
N LYS A 138 -1.42 9.61 12.02
CA LYS A 138 -1.90 8.28 12.42
C LYS A 138 -3.32 7.97 11.94
N ARG A 139 -4.03 8.98 11.46
CA ARG A 139 -5.37 8.86 10.84
C ARG A 139 -5.35 8.94 9.32
N GLY A 140 -4.14 8.80 8.72
CA GLY A 140 -3.97 8.72 7.27
C GLY A 140 -3.91 10.05 6.53
N PHE A 141 -3.79 11.19 7.25
CA PHE A 141 -3.59 12.49 6.60
C PHE A 141 -2.15 12.69 6.19
N ALA A 142 -1.93 13.15 4.97
CA ALA A 142 -0.62 13.62 4.51
C ALA A 142 -0.28 14.97 5.15
N PRO A 143 1.02 15.33 5.31
CA PRO A 143 1.42 16.60 5.94
C PRO A 143 0.82 17.83 5.31
N LEU A 144 0.64 17.88 4.00
CA LEU A 144 -0.02 19.01 3.31
C LEU A 144 -1.52 19.08 3.60
N GLU A 145 -2.20 17.95 3.70
CA GLU A 145 -3.62 17.89 4.11
C GLU A 145 -3.78 18.37 5.55
N ILE A 146 -2.84 18.01 6.44
CA ILE A 146 -2.85 18.48 7.83
C ILE A 146 -2.67 20.01 7.88
N LYS A 147 -1.78 20.57 7.05
CA LYS A 147 -1.60 22.02 6.96
C LYS A 147 -2.90 22.73 6.59
N GLU A 148 -3.62 22.21 5.60
CA GLU A 148 -4.90 22.79 5.19
C GLU A 148 -5.99 22.57 6.27
N LEU A 149 -5.99 21.41 6.93
CA LEU A 149 -6.90 21.13 8.04
C LEU A 149 -6.71 22.12 9.19
N MET A 150 -5.46 22.43 9.54
CA MET A 150 -5.13 23.37 10.61
C MET A 150 -5.49 24.83 10.29
N LYS A 151 -5.61 25.18 9.02
CA LYS A 151 -6.07 26.51 8.57
C LYS A 151 -7.58 26.61 8.50
N SER A 152 -8.26 25.49 8.28
CA SER A 152 -9.71 25.48 8.14
C SER A 152 -10.38 25.60 9.51
N GLY A 153 -11.34 26.48 9.64
CA GLY A 153 -12.19 26.54 10.85
C GLY A 153 -13.00 25.27 11.04
N SER A 154 -13.80 25.19 12.13
CA SER A 154 -14.52 23.99 12.56
C SER A 154 -15.32 23.31 11.44
N HIS A 155 -16.00 24.04 10.56
CA HIS A 155 -16.77 23.49 9.45
C HIS A 155 -15.87 22.92 8.33
N GLY A 156 -14.75 23.59 8.03
CA GLY A 156 -13.80 23.10 7.04
C GLY A 156 -13.12 21.82 7.47
N GLY A 157 -12.77 21.72 8.74
CA GLY A 157 -12.17 20.50 9.33
C GLY A 157 -13.09 19.29 9.25
N TYR A 158 -14.39 19.46 9.56
CA TYR A 158 -15.38 18.39 9.44
C TYR A 158 -15.45 17.82 8.01
N ASN A 159 -15.52 18.70 7.00
CA ASN A 159 -15.60 18.29 5.61
C ASN A 159 -14.36 17.52 5.14
N GLN A 160 -13.16 17.96 5.56
CA GLN A 160 -11.90 17.28 5.24
C GLN A 160 -11.82 15.89 5.89
N ILE A 161 -12.27 15.78 7.16
CA ILE A 161 -12.33 14.48 7.85
C ILE A 161 -13.31 13.55 7.16
N SER A 162 -14.51 14.02 6.80
CA SER A 162 -15.51 13.23 6.07
C SER A 162 -14.99 12.75 4.72
N LYS A 163 -14.29 13.62 3.98
CA LYS A 163 -13.63 13.24 2.72
C LYS A 163 -12.58 12.15 2.94
N LYS A 164 -11.74 12.28 3.98
CA LYS A 164 -10.72 11.28 4.30
C LYS A 164 -11.32 9.92 4.66
N ILE A 165 -12.42 9.91 5.43
CA ILE A 165 -13.15 8.67 5.73
C ILE A 165 -13.61 8.01 4.42
N SER A 166 -14.24 8.76 3.51
CA SER A 166 -14.72 8.22 2.24
C SER A 166 -13.57 7.68 1.36
N GLU A 167 -12.40 8.35 1.33
CA GLU A 167 -11.20 7.87 0.63
C GLU A 167 -10.72 6.53 1.20
N ILE A 168 -10.64 6.42 2.52
CA ILE A 168 -10.21 5.18 3.20
C ILE A 168 -11.20 4.06 2.94
N GLU A 169 -12.51 4.32 3.04
CA GLU A 169 -13.55 3.31 2.74
C GLU A 169 -13.50 2.83 1.29
N ASN A 170 -13.25 3.73 0.33
CA ASN A 170 -13.05 3.36 -1.07
C ASN A 170 -11.82 2.48 -1.25
N ASN A 171 -10.70 2.81 -0.58
CA ASN A 171 -9.50 2.00 -0.61
C ASN A 171 -9.74 0.61 0.00
N ILE A 172 -10.46 0.53 1.13
CA ILE A 172 -10.82 -0.76 1.75
C ILE A 172 -11.64 -1.60 0.76
N ARG A 173 -12.65 -1.02 0.11
CA ARG A 173 -13.47 -1.73 -0.90
C ARG A 173 -12.62 -2.21 -2.08
N ALA A 174 -11.67 -1.39 -2.56
CA ALA A 174 -10.76 -1.79 -3.62
C ALA A 174 -9.86 -2.96 -3.20
N GLN A 175 -9.27 -2.91 -2.01
CA GLN A 175 -8.45 -4.00 -1.48
C GLN A 175 -9.25 -5.29 -1.26
N GLN A 176 -10.48 -5.20 -0.78
CA GLN A 176 -11.36 -6.36 -0.63
C GLN A 176 -11.66 -7.04 -1.97
N ARG A 177 -11.86 -6.25 -3.05
CA ARG A 177 -12.02 -6.80 -4.41
C ARG A 177 -10.76 -7.55 -4.86
N ILE A 178 -9.58 -6.98 -4.62
CA ILE A 178 -8.30 -7.63 -4.96
C ILE A 178 -8.15 -8.96 -4.21
N VAL A 179 -8.41 -8.97 -2.90
CA VAL A 179 -8.36 -10.20 -2.08
C VAL A 179 -9.33 -11.26 -2.62
N LYS A 180 -10.56 -10.86 -2.97
CA LYS A 180 -11.55 -11.77 -3.55
C LYS A 180 -11.04 -12.40 -4.85
N ARG A 181 -10.52 -11.59 -5.80
CA ARG A 181 -9.99 -12.08 -7.08
C ARG A 181 -8.80 -13.02 -6.89
N LEU A 182 -7.87 -12.68 -6.00
CA LEU A 182 -6.74 -13.55 -5.68
C LEU A 182 -7.21 -14.88 -5.07
N SER A 183 -8.23 -14.87 -4.24
CA SER A 183 -8.81 -16.08 -3.65
C SER A 183 -9.48 -16.94 -4.72
N GLU A 184 -10.20 -16.34 -5.67
CA GLU A 184 -10.80 -17.04 -6.81
C GLU A 184 -9.72 -17.64 -7.72
N THR A 185 -8.66 -16.90 -8.03
CA THR A 185 -7.50 -17.41 -8.79
C THR A 185 -6.82 -18.57 -8.08
N LYS A 186 -6.57 -18.45 -6.77
CA LYS A 186 -6.00 -19.53 -5.97
C LYS A 186 -6.86 -20.80 -6.01
N ALA A 187 -8.16 -20.65 -5.77
CA ALA A 187 -9.09 -21.79 -5.80
C ALA A 187 -9.14 -22.43 -7.20
N PHE A 188 -9.06 -21.64 -8.26
CA PHE A 188 -8.96 -22.16 -9.62
C PHE A 188 -7.66 -22.94 -9.85
N CYS A 189 -6.51 -22.43 -9.40
CA CYS A 189 -5.23 -23.15 -9.52
C CYS A 189 -5.26 -24.51 -8.79
N GLU A 190 -5.82 -24.53 -7.57
CA GLU A 190 -6.00 -25.78 -6.81
C GLU A 190 -6.93 -26.77 -7.55
N TYR A 191 -8.03 -26.26 -8.11
CA TYR A 191 -8.96 -27.05 -8.92
C TYR A 191 -8.30 -27.57 -10.22
N ALA A 192 -7.57 -26.69 -10.93
CA ALA A 192 -6.90 -27.06 -12.18
C ALA A 192 -5.85 -28.14 -11.98
N ALA A 193 -5.09 -28.10 -10.88
CA ALA A 193 -4.08 -29.09 -10.55
C ALA A 193 -4.68 -30.52 -10.37
N LEU A 194 -5.94 -30.60 -9.92
CA LEU A 194 -6.63 -31.87 -9.68
C LEU A 194 -7.52 -32.33 -10.82
N SER A 195 -7.98 -31.41 -11.66
CA SER A 195 -9.08 -31.63 -12.61
C SER A 195 -8.73 -31.29 -14.06
N ALA A 196 -7.48 -30.98 -14.36
CA ALA A 196 -7.04 -30.71 -15.73
C ALA A 196 -7.33 -31.94 -16.63
N ASN A 197 -7.91 -31.67 -17.81
CA ASN A 197 -8.29 -32.68 -18.81
C ASN A 197 -9.36 -33.69 -18.33
N ILE A 198 -10.04 -33.44 -17.22
CA ILE A 198 -11.15 -34.29 -16.74
C ILE A 198 -12.47 -33.60 -17.07
N PHE A 199 -13.38 -34.34 -17.71
CA PHE A 199 -14.72 -33.85 -17.98
C PHE A 199 -15.63 -34.01 -16.77
N SER A 200 -16.40 -32.96 -16.49
CA SER A 200 -17.46 -32.93 -15.46
C SER A 200 -18.68 -32.20 -16.01
N VAL A 201 -19.84 -32.39 -15.38
CA VAL A 201 -21.04 -31.60 -15.74
C VAL A 201 -21.20 -30.48 -14.73
N LYS A 202 -21.20 -29.22 -15.20
CA LYS A 202 -21.41 -28.01 -14.39
C LYS A 202 -22.39 -27.07 -15.06
N GLU A 203 -22.99 -26.18 -14.29
CA GLU A 203 -23.76 -25.08 -14.83
C GLU A 203 -22.83 -23.91 -15.18
N LEU A 204 -23.03 -23.31 -16.35
CA LEU A 204 -22.34 -22.08 -16.71
C LEU A 204 -22.91 -20.94 -15.84
N PRO A 205 -22.07 -20.21 -15.09
CA PRO A 205 -22.51 -19.03 -14.37
C PRO A 205 -23.19 -18.01 -15.29
N LEU A 206 -24.08 -17.21 -14.75
CA LEU A 206 -24.78 -16.18 -15.52
C LEU A 206 -23.82 -15.04 -15.86
N TYR A 207 -23.65 -14.76 -17.15
CA TYR A 207 -22.87 -13.64 -17.67
C TYR A 207 -23.71 -12.71 -18.50
N SER A 208 -23.66 -11.40 -18.23
CA SER A 208 -24.15 -10.37 -19.15
C SER A 208 -23.13 -10.13 -20.25
N VAL A 209 -23.57 -10.07 -21.50
CA VAL A 209 -22.71 -9.80 -22.67
C VAL A 209 -22.85 -8.31 -23.03
N PHE A 210 -21.75 -7.61 -23.02
CA PHE A 210 -21.69 -6.19 -23.36
C PHE A 210 -21.41 -5.97 -24.84
N LYS A 211 -20.53 -6.78 -25.43
CA LYS A 211 -20.16 -6.70 -26.85
C LYS A 211 -19.73 -8.06 -27.37
N ILE A 212 -20.04 -8.29 -28.65
CA ILE A 212 -19.57 -9.42 -29.43
C ILE A 212 -18.81 -8.86 -30.64
N PHE A 213 -17.67 -9.40 -30.95
CA PHE A 213 -16.85 -9.00 -32.09
C PHE A 213 -16.11 -10.22 -32.67
N ASP A 214 -15.73 -10.12 -33.92
CA ASP A 214 -14.93 -11.14 -34.58
C ASP A 214 -13.50 -11.14 -34.02
N ALA A 215 -12.70 -12.14 -34.34
CA ALA A 215 -11.34 -12.26 -33.81
C ALA A 215 -10.56 -10.96 -33.99
N VAL A 216 -9.89 -10.52 -32.91
CA VAL A 216 -9.14 -9.26 -32.90
C VAL A 216 -8.02 -9.33 -33.91
N SER A 217 -8.15 -8.56 -35.00
CA SER A 217 -7.13 -8.47 -36.04
C SER A 217 -6.09 -7.38 -35.78
N ALA A 218 -6.42 -6.39 -34.95
CA ALA A 218 -5.54 -5.30 -34.58
C ALA A 218 -5.69 -4.90 -33.10
N LEU A 219 -4.59 -4.51 -32.48
CA LEU A 219 -4.56 -4.06 -31.09
C LEU A 219 -5.46 -2.85 -30.83
N ASN A 220 -5.63 -1.98 -31.85
CA ASN A 220 -6.49 -0.81 -31.75
C ASN A 220 -7.99 -1.16 -31.64
N ASP A 221 -8.47 -2.13 -32.44
CA ASP A 221 -9.85 -2.60 -32.40
C ASP A 221 -10.18 -3.20 -31.02
N TYR A 222 -9.21 -3.88 -30.44
CA TYR A 222 -9.29 -4.41 -29.10
C TYR A 222 -9.37 -3.31 -28.04
N LYS A 223 -8.48 -2.32 -28.11
CA LYS A 223 -8.42 -1.19 -27.19
C LYS A 223 -9.75 -0.42 -27.16
N ASP A 224 -10.27 -0.04 -28.31
CA ASP A 224 -11.51 0.75 -28.40
C ASP A 224 -12.72 -0.03 -27.89
N SER A 225 -12.73 -1.34 -28.14
CA SER A 225 -13.82 -2.22 -27.67
C SER A 225 -13.77 -2.43 -26.17
N VAL A 226 -12.59 -2.61 -25.60
CA VAL A 226 -12.40 -2.86 -24.16
C VAL A 226 -12.62 -1.59 -23.37
N LEU A 227 -12.02 -0.47 -23.76
CA LEU A 227 -12.11 0.81 -23.05
C LEU A 227 -13.54 1.37 -22.98
N THR A 228 -14.40 1.02 -23.94
CA THR A 228 -15.80 1.51 -23.97
C THR A 228 -16.69 0.79 -22.94
N PHE A 229 -16.35 -0.45 -22.56
CA PHE A 229 -17.26 -1.32 -21.78
C PHE A 229 -16.73 -1.73 -20.43
N MET A 230 -15.47 -1.42 -20.12
CA MET A 230 -14.84 -1.81 -18.88
C MET A 230 -14.45 -0.58 -18.05
N ASP A 231 -14.71 -0.64 -16.76
CA ASP A 231 -14.06 0.25 -15.81
C ASP A 231 -12.63 -0.27 -15.58
N LEU A 232 -11.66 0.35 -16.25
CA LEU A 232 -10.25 -0.04 -16.18
C LEU A 232 -9.66 0.00 -14.76
N GLN A 233 -10.34 0.65 -13.83
CA GLN A 233 -9.92 0.66 -12.43
C GLN A 233 -10.43 -0.55 -11.65
N GLU A 234 -11.55 -1.13 -12.07
CA GLU A 234 -12.23 -2.19 -11.35
C GLU A 234 -12.12 -3.56 -12.01
N ASP A 235 -12.04 -3.60 -13.34
CA ASP A 235 -12.13 -4.83 -14.12
C ASP A 235 -10.81 -5.08 -14.87
N ASP A 236 -10.34 -6.33 -14.89
CA ASP A 236 -9.26 -6.73 -15.77
C ASP A 236 -9.80 -7.36 -17.06
N ILE A 237 -9.00 -7.28 -18.12
CA ILE A 237 -9.41 -7.72 -19.46
C ILE A 237 -9.58 -9.23 -19.50
N LEU A 238 -8.65 -9.99 -18.94
CA LEU A 238 -8.62 -11.46 -19.06
C LEU A 238 -9.84 -12.09 -18.41
N SER A 239 -10.25 -11.59 -17.24
CA SER A 239 -11.43 -12.12 -16.53
C SER A 239 -12.75 -11.85 -17.25
N ASN A 240 -12.78 -10.88 -18.14
CA ASN A 240 -14.02 -10.42 -18.82
C ASN A 240 -14.07 -10.79 -20.30
N LEU A 241 -13.04 -11.43 -20.84
CA LEU A 241 -13.04 -11.93 -22.21
C LEU A 241 -13.39 -13.41 -22.27
N VAL A 242 -14.31 -13.73 -23.16
CA VAL A 242 -14.74 -15.10 -23.45
C VAL A 242 -14.64 -15.32 -24.96
N ARG A 243 -13.99 -16.38 -25.36
CA ARG A 243 -14.01 -16.86 -26.76
C ARG A 243 -15.16 -17.85 -26.92
N ALA A 244 -16.16 -17.50 -27.74
CA ALA A 244 -17.22 -18.40 -28.14
C ALA A 244 -16.84 -19.06 -29.47
N VAL A 245 -16.64 -20.38 -29.46
CA VAL A 245 -16.25 -21.15 -30.64
C VAL A 245 -17.45 -21.99 -31.09
N THR A 246 -17.82 -21.86 -32.35
CA THR A 246 -18.83 -22.71 -32.99
C THR A 246 -18.17 -23.95 -33.57
N PHE A 247 -18.74 -25.11 -33.34
CA PHE A 247 -18.21 -26.38 -33.80
C PHE A 247 -19.30 -27.41 -34.04
N ASP A 248 -19.03 -28.40 -34.87
CA ASP A 248 -19.84 -29.58 -35.06
C ASP A 248 -18.96 -30.86 -35.15
N ARG A 249 -19.56 -32.01 -35.58
CA ARG A 249 -18.79 -33.25 -35.72
C ARG A 249 -17.67 -33.20 -36.75
N SER A 250 -17.67 -32.23 -37.66
CA SER A 250 -16.61 -32.02 -38.63
C SER A 250 -15.53 -31.06 -38.15
N GLY A 251 -15.62 -30.56 -36.91
CA GLY A 251 -14.61 -29.72 -36.26
C GLY A 251 -15.01 -28.24 -36.12
N TYR A 252 -14.05 -27.38 -36.08
CA TYR A 252 -14.16 -25.93 -35.91
C TYR A 252 -14.90 -25.25 -37.09
N LYS A 253 -15.83 -24.33 -36.79
CA LYS A 253 -16.60 -23.55 -37.77
C LYS A 253 -16.34 -22.05 -37.70
N GLY A 254 -15.97 -21.53 -36.58
CA GLY A 254 -15.72 -20.11 -36.39
C GLY A 254 -15.64 -19.73 -34.92
N SER A 255 -15.16 -18.54 -34.65
CA SER A 255 -15.13 -18.02 -33.28
C SER A 255 -15.48 -16.55 -33.22
N LYS A 256 -16.03 -16.13 -32.08
CA LYS A 256 -16.28 -14.73 -31.72
C LYS A 256 -15.71 -14.46 -30.33
N MET A 257 -15.28 -13.23 -30.12
CA MET A 257 -14.88 -12.76 -28.81
C MET A 257 -16.05 -12.02 -28.17
N CYS A 258 -16.26 -12.22 -26.88
CA CYS A 258 -17.31 -11.58 -26.11
C CYS A 258 -16.70 -10.86 -24.90
N ILE A 259 -17.13 -9.63 -24.66
CA ILE A 259 -16.87 -8.94 -23.40
C ILE A 259 -18.07 -9.25 -22.50
N VAL A 260 -17.79 -9.88 -21.36
CA VAL A 260 -18.81 -10.37 -20.44
C VAL A 260 -18.53 -9.93 -19.01
N LYS A 261 -19.57 -9.89 -18.18
CA LYS A 261 -19.45 -9.68 -16.74
C LYS A 261 -20.35 -10.66 -16.02
N GLN A 262 -19.80 -11.40 -15.05
CA GLN A 262 -20.59 -12.30 -14.23
C GLN A 262 -21.60 -11.52 -13.41
N THR A 263 -22.83 -12.01 -13.36
CA THR A 263 -23.95 -11.38 -12.62
C THR A 263 -24.78 -12.43 -11.91
N SER A 264 -25.37 -12.03 -10.78
CA SER A 264 -26.29 -12.91 -10.03
C SER A 264 -27.75 -12.77 -10.47
N GLN A 265 -28.09 -11.73 -11.21
CA GLN A 265 -29.47 -11.43 -11.61
C GLN A 265 -29.53 -10.89 -13.04
N LYS A 266 -30.56 -11.30 -13.77
CA LYS A 266 -30.91 -10.68 -15.04
C LYS A 266 -31.57 -9.32 -14.78
N LYS A 267 -30.93 -8.23 -15.22
CA LYS A 267 -31.58 -6.93 -15.22
C LYS A 267 -32.49 -6.84 -16.47
N GLN A 268 -33.75 -6.54 -16.29
CA GLN A 268 -34.73 -6.29 -17.38
C GLN A 268 -34.40 -4.96 -18.12
N ALA A 269 -33.27 -4.89 -18.78
CA ALA A 269 -32.96 -3.77 -19.68
C ALA A 269 -33.02 -4.30 -21.10
N GLU A 270 -33.86 -3.71 -21.92
CA GLU A 270 -33.97 -4.01 -23.37
C GLU A 270 -32.56 -4.03 -24.00
N GLY A 271 -32.26 -5.09 -24.76
CA GLY A 271 -31.04 -5.22 -25.56
C GLY A 271 -29.82 -5.85 -24.86
N LYS A 272 -29.93 -6.36 -23.65
CA LYS A 272 -28.81 -7.10 -23.03
C LYS A 272 -28.90 -8.59 -23.35
N TYR A 273 -27.81 -9.12 -23.92
CA TYR A 273 -27.63 -10.57 -24.12
C TYR A 273 -26.97 -11.18 -22.85
N TYR A 274 -27.31 -12.44 -22.62
CA TYR A 274 -26.72 -13.20 -21.49
C TYR A 274 -26.15 -14.53 -22.00
N LEU A 275 -25.04 -14.95 -21.45
CA LEU A 275 -24.58 -16.34 -21.58
C LEU A 275 -25.30 -17.16 -20.52
N GLU A 276 -26.29 -17.92 -20.91
CA GLU A 276 -27.04 -18.79 -20.02
C GLU A 276 -27.45 -20.04 -20.77
N HIS A 277 -26.76 -21.12 -20.57
CA HIS A 277 -26.96 -22.35 -21.29
C HIS A 277 -27.31 -23.55 -20.40
N GLY A 278 -27.49 -23.35 -19.11
CA GLY A 278 -27.77 -24.41 -18.13
C GLY A 278 -26.59 -25.37 -17.98
N LYS A 279 -26.88 -26.67 -18.05
CA LYS A 279 -25.85 -27.69 -17.90
C LYS A 279 -24.86 -27.69 -19.06
N CYS A 280 -23.59 -27.72 -18.75
CA CYS A 280 -22.49 -27.79 -19.70
C CYS A 280 -21.57 -28.95 -19.36
N LEU A 281 -21.00 -29.58 -20.38
CA LEU A 281 -19.80 -30.36 -20.19
C LEU A 281 -18.66 -29.37 -19.89
N HIS A 282 -17.95 -29.57 -18.81
CA HIS A 282 -16.94 -28.68 -18.29
C HIS A 282 -15.60 -29.40 -18.18
N THR A 283 -14.54 -28.71 -18.54
CA THR A 283 -13.16 -29.14 -18.31
C THR A 283 -12.22 -27.95 -18.13
N VAL A 284 -11.05 -28.18 -17.57
CA VAL A 284 -9.92 -27.23 -17.58
C VAL A 284 -8.85 -27.80 -18.49
N LEU A 285 -8.35 -26.97 -19.42
CA LEU A 285 -7.22 -27.31 -20.28
C LEU A 285 -6.02 -26.45 -19.91
N GLU A 286 -4.87 -27.10 -19.78
CA GLU A 286 -3.57 -26.45 -19.79
C GLU A 286 -3.04 -26.46 -21.23
N ALA A 287 -2.73 -25.27 -21.77
CA ALA A 287 -2.17 -25.10 -23.10
C ALA A 287 -0.85 -24.33 -23.03
N VAL A 288 0.16 -24.83 -23.68
CA VAL A 288 1.36 -24.05 -24.00
C VAL A 288 1.04 -23.20 -25.22
N SER A 289 1.49 -21.95 -25.23
CA SER A 289 1.25 -21.00 -26.34
C SER A 289 1.54 -21.67 -27.70
N HIS A 290 0.59 -21.52 -28.64
CA HIS A 290 0.67 -22.01 -30.03
C HIS A 290 0.41 -23.50 -30.28
N ASP A 291 -0.25 -24.23 -29.33
CA ASP A 291 -0.72 -25.60 -29.64
C ASP A 291 -2.13 -25.57 -30.25
N ASP A 292 -2.23 -25.36 -31.55
CA ASP A 292 -3.50 -25.36 -32.28
C ASP A 292 -4.19 -26.74 -32.27
N SER A 293 -3.43 -27.83 -32.07
CA SER A 293 -3.96 -29.21 -32.05
C SER A 293 -4.74 -29.53 -30.77
N LEU A 294 -4.54 -28.76 -29.70
CA LEU A 294 -5.16 -29.04 -28.40
C LEU A 294 -6.69 -28.91 -28.45
N MET A 295 -7.19 -27.92 -29.17
CA MET A 295 -8.63 -27.71 -29.31
C MET A 295 -9.30 -28.83 -30.11
N GLU A 296 -8.69 -29.34 -31.15
CA GLU A 296 -9.20 -30.47 -31.92
C GLU A 296 -9.26 -31.74 -31.08
N LYS A 297 -8.21 -32.02 -30.32
CA LYS A 297 -8.16 -33.16 -29.38
C LYS A 297 -9.27 -33.05 -28.33
N MET A 298 -9.48 -31.83 -27.80
CA MET A 298 -10.56 -31.58 -26.82
C MET A 298 -11.95 -31.81 -27.43
N PHE A 299 -12.22 -31.30 -28.65
CA PHE A 299 -13.49 -31.53 -29.33
C PHE A 299 -13.74 -33.02 -29.57
N PHE A 300 -12.73 -33.73 -30.03
CA PHE A 300 -12.83 -35.18 -30.25
C PHE A 300 -13.15 -35.91 -28.93
N ALA A 301 -12.43 -35.64 -27.87
CA ALA A 301 -12.67 -36.22 -26.57
C ALA A 301 -14.07 -35.86 -25.99
N ALA A 302 -14.52 -34.62 -26.23
CA ALA A 302 -15.86 -34.20 -25.82
C ALA A 302 -16.97 -35.00 -26.55
N TYR A 303 -16.85 -35.23 -27.86
CA TYR A 303 -17.79 -36.03 -28.60
C TYR A 303 -17.79 -37.50 -28.16
N GLN A 304 -16.65 -38.09 -27.90
CA GLN A 304 -16.57 -39.43 -27.30
C GLN A 304 -17.28 -39.51 -25.95
N TRP A 305 -17.10 -38.49 -25.12
CA TRP A 305 -17.81 -38.39 -23.84
C TRP A 305 -19.34 -38.30 -24.06
N ALA A 306 -19.79 -37.45 -25.00
CA ALA A 306 -21.20 -37.27 -25.31
C ALA A 306 -21.84 -38.57 -25.81
N GLU A 307 -21.20 -39.31 -26.69
CA GLU A 307 -21.68 -40.64 -27.17
C GLU A 307 -21.83 -41.64 -26.02
N LYS A 308 -20.80 -41.71 -25.15
CA LYS A 308 -20.83 -42.60 -24.00
C LYS A 308 -21.92 -42.27 -22.97
N ASN A 309 -22.26 -40.97 -22.85
CA ASN A 309 -23.26 -40.51 -21.87
C ASN A 309 -24.63 -40.18 -22.49
N ASN A 310 -24.86 -40.56 -23.75
CA ASN A 310 -26.10 -40.29 -24.49
C ASN A 310 -26.50 -38.77 -24.45
N ALA A 311 -25.50 -37.91 -24.59
CA ALA A 311 -25.66 -36.43 -24.55
C ALA A 311 -25.44 -35.82 -25.91
N ALA A 312 -26.00 -34.60 -26.13
CA ALA A 312 -25.80 -33.84 -27.34
C ALA A 312 -25.43 -32.39 -27.00
N PHE A 313 -24.56 -31.79 -27.83
CA PHE A 313 -24.12 -30.41 -27.69
C PHE A 313 -24.99 -29.42 -28.47
N LYS A 314 -25.03 -28.17 -27.98
CA LYS A 314 -25.66 -27.05 -28.69
C LYS A 314 -24.80 -26.50 -29.84
N GLY A 315 -23.56 -26.98 -30.02
CA GLY A 315 -22.65 -26.58 -31.09
C GLY A 315 -21.85 -25.30 -30.82
N VAL A 316 -21.80 -24.87 -29.61
CA VAL A 316 -20.96 -23.74 -29.15
C VAL A 316 -20.14 -24.17 -27.92
N VAL A 317 -18.92 -23.65 -27.80
CA VAL A 317 -18.09 -23.80 -26.61
C VAL A 317 -17.64 -22.42 -26.14
N TYR A 318 -17.69 -22.19 -24.85
CA TYR A 318 -17.21 -20.98 -24.21
C TYR A 318 -15.87 -21.27 -23.52
N ILE A 319 -14.86 -20.47 -23.87
CA ILE A 319 -13.48 -20.61 -23.42
C ILE A 319 -13.11 -19.35 -22.64
N PHE A 320 -12.83 -19.53 -21.35
CA PHE A 320 -12.38 -18.48 -20.44
C PHE A 320 -10.89 -18.66 -20.16
N ILE A 321 -10.09 -17.60 -20.25
CA ILE A 321 -8.72 -17.58 -19.74
C ILE A 321 -8.81 -17.29 -18.25
N ARG A 322 -8.43 -18.23 -17.40
CA ARG A 322 -8.51 -18.06 -15.94
C ARG A 322 -7.18 -17.76 -15.28
N PHE A 323 -6.11 -18.29 -15.86
CA PHE A 323 -4.77 -18.13 -15.32
C PHE A 323 -3.74 -18.24 -16.43
N VAL A 324 -2.69 -17.41 -16.35
CA VAL A 324 -1.54 -17.43 -17.25
C VAL A 324 -0.29 -17.54 -16.40
N GLU A 325 0.51 -18.59 -16.63
CA GLU A 325 1.80 -18.79 -16.00
C GLU A 325 2.91 -18.41 -16.98
N LEU A 326 3.80 -17.55 -16.54
CA LEU A 326 4.99 -17.14 -17.31
C LEU A 326 6.23 -17.74 -16.68
N SER A 327 6.85 -18.70 -17.35
CA SER A 327 8.09 -19.35 -16.93
C SER A 327 9.17 -19.17 -18.00
N GLY A 328 10.04 -18.19 -17.80
CA GLY A 328 11.04 -17.81 -18.79
C GLY A 328 10.40 -17.28 -20.08
N GLN A 329 10.60 -18.01 -21.19
CA GLN A 329 10.00 -17.70 -22.50
C GLN A 329 8.75 -18.54 -22.78
N THR A 330 8.35 -19.42 -21.85
CA THR A 330 7.19 -20.30 -22.02
C THR A 330 5.99 -19.70 -21.31
N GLU A 331 4.91 -19.53 -22.05
CA GLU A 331 3.61 -19.12 -21.54
C GLU A 331 2.71 -20.35 -21.47
N ARG A 332 2.12 -20.59 -20.29
CA ARG A 332 1.10 -21.62 -20.07
C ARG A 332 -0.20 -20.96 -19.77
N ASN A 333 -1.21 -21.28 -20.54
CA ASN A 333 -2.55 -20.75 -20.40
C ASN A 333 -3.45 -21.82 -19.81
N PHE A 334 -4.21 -21.47 -18.77
CA PHE A 334 -5.21 -22.34 -18.19
C PHE A 334 -6.60 -21.87 -18.63
N TYR A 335 -7.24 -22.66 -19.46
CA TYR A 335 -8.56 -22.39 -20.02
C TYR A 335 -9.61 -23.15 -19.24
N GLU A 336 -10.64 -22.44 -18.78
CA GLU A 336 -11.86 -23.07 -18.29
C GLU A 336 -12.87 -23.13 -19.44
N ILE A 337 -13.38 -24.31 -19.73
CA ILE A 337 -14.18 -24.61 -20.92
C ILE A 337 -15.54 -25.11 -20.52
N PHE A 338 -16.57 -24.53 -21.11
CA PHE A 338 -17.94 -24.94 -20.98
C PHE A 338 -18.55 -25.24 -22.35
N ILE A 339 -19.08 -26.45 -22.53
CA ILE A 339 -19.73 -26.93 -23.73
C ILE A 339 -21.20 -27.19 -23.40
N PRO A 340 -22.13 -26.30 -23.79
CA PRO A 340 -23.56 -26.41 -23.48
C PRO A 340 -24.18 -27.68 -24.00
N LEU A 341 -24.89 -28.40 -23.11
CA LEU A 341 -25.67 -29.60 -23.42
C LEU A 341 -27.08 -29.20 -23.88
N LYS A 342 -27.68 -30.00 -24.80
CA LYS A 342 -29.06 -29.86 -25.21
C LYS A 342 -30.05 -30.29 -24.16
#